data_0ba4144b18eac71c52701d6a40f87759
#
_entry.id   0ba4144b18eac71c52701d6a40f87759
#
_cell.length_a   1.000
_cell.length_b   1.000
_cell.length_c   1.000
_cell.angle_alpha   90.00
_cell.angle_beta   90.00
_cell.angle_gamma   90.00
#
_symmetry.space_group_name_H-M   'P 1'
#
loop_
_entity.id
_entity.type
_entity.pdbx_description
1 polymer ?
#
loop_
_entity_poly.entity_id
_entity_poly.type
_entity_poly.pdbx_seq_one_letter_code
_entity_poly.pdbx_strand_id
1 'polypeptide(L)'
;NSESQWASVKRALRVFDGVIPTVFATGNHDYGVRNAEDRTTQFNDHFPLTHNPLTCDGQGGGIFLEGPATRDGKVTLENAAYVVKVPGGRNLLIVSLEWGPRRFAVEWAREIFARPRFRDHLGILLIHDYLLPSNQRDGQDGNRKRPGNPHWYKTGLAGDTHDGEDLWNALVRKTPNLRLVLNGHEMGAHVGYRQDDNDAGKAVHQ
;
A
#
# COMPACT_ATOMS: atom_id res chain seq x y z
N ASN A 1 -15.37 -12.62 -0.03
CA ASN A 1 -15.88 -11.28 -0.37
C ASN A 1 -17.40 -11.28 -0.49
N SER A 2 -18.10 -11.05 0.61
CA SER A 2 -19.56 -10.92 0.60
C SER A 2 -19.94 -9.48 0.93
N GLU A 3 -21.09 -9.03 0.41
CA GLU A 3 -21.66 -7.72 0.70
C GLU A 3 -21.79 -7.47 2.21
N SER A 4 -22.15 -8.51 2.99
CA SER A 4 -22.26 -8.41 4.44
C SER A 4 -20.93 -8.16 5.15
N GLN A 5 -19.81 -8.72 4.63
CA GLN A 5 -18.47 -8.47 5.16
C GLN A 5 -18.06 -7.02 4.87
N TRP A 6 -18.22 -6.56 3.64
CA TRP A 6 -17.96 -5.17 3.26
C TRP A 6 -18.79 -4.17 4.07
N ALA A 7 -20.10 -4.43 4.22
CA ALA A 7 -20.97 -3.59 5.03
C ALA A 7 -20.53 -3.55 6.51
N SER A 8 -20.01 -4.65 7.05
CA SER A 8 -19.50 -4.71 8.42
C SER A 8 -18.23 -3.90 8.61
N VAL A 9 -17.27 -4.02 7.68
CA VAL A 9 -16.02 -3.23 7.72
C VAL A 9 -16.34 -1.74 7.56
N LYS A 10 -17.18 -1.39 6.58
CA LYS A 10 -17.60 0.00 6.37
C LYS A 10 -18.26 0.59 7.63
N ARG A 11 -19.15 -0.16 8.29
CA ARG A 11 -19.77 0.29 9.54
C ARG A 11 -18.78 0.50 10.67
N ALA A 12 -17.78 -0.40 10.80
CA ALA A 12 -16.73 -0.27 11.80
C ALA A 12 -15.83 0.96 11.56
N LEU A 13 -15.51 1.24 10.31
CA LEU A 13 -14.62 2.35 9.96
C LEU A 13 -15.31 3.72 9.93
N ARG A 14 -16.65 3.76 9.80
CA ARG A 14 -17.41 5.02 9.81
C ARG A 14 -17.21 5.88 11.06
N VAL A 15 -16.76 5.30 12.16
CA VAL A 15 -16.46 6.04 13.39
C VAL A 15 -15.31 7.05 13.21
N PHE A 16 -14.51 6.86 12.18
CA PHE A 16 -13.39 7.75 11.84
C PHE A 16 -13.76 8.84 10.82
N ASP A 17 -14.89 8.68 10.10
CA ASP A 17 -15.28 9.60 9.03
C ASP A 17 -15.50 11.01 9.57
N GLY A 18 -14.76 11.98 9.06
CA GLY A 18 -14.79 13.36 9.53
C GLY A 18 -14.11 13.61 10.88
N VAL A 19 -13.55 12.57 11.54
CA VAL A 19 -12.83 12.66 12.81
C VAL A 19 -11.32 12.62 12.61
N ILE A 20 -10.85 11.60 11.87
CA ILE A 20 -9.44 11.46 11.47
C ILE A 20 -9.37 10.99 10.01
N PRO A 21 -8.34 11.38 9.25
CA PRO A 21 -8.13 10.83 7.92
C PRO A 21 -7.75 9.34 8.01
N THR A 22 -8.19 8.56 7.02
CA THR A 22 -7.91 7.13 6.93
C THR A 22 -7.17 6.80 5.65
N VAL A 23 -6.18 5.91 5.73
CA VAL A 23 -5.43 5.37 4.59
C VAL A 23 -5.58 3.87 4.58
N PHE A 24 -5.89 3.29 3.43
CA PHE A 24 -6.12 1.86 3.26
C PHE A 24 -5.00 1.19 2.48
N ALA A 25 -4.76 -0.08 2.77
CA ALA A 25 -4.10 -1.03 1.88
C ALA A 25 -5.06 -2.18 1.64
N THR A 26 -5.24 -2.57 0.39
CA THR A 26 -6.03 -3.75 0.04
C THR A 26 -5.20 -5.02 0.21
N GLY A 27 -5.84 -6.08 0.70
CA GLY A 27 -5.24 -7.39 0.89
C GLY A 27 -5.72 -8.42 -0.13
N ASN A 28 -5.14 -9.63 -0.08
CA ASN A 28 -5.49 -10.73 -0.98
C ASN A 28 -6.98 -11.12 -0.91
N HIS A 29 -7.60 -10.97 0.26
CA HIS A 29 -9.02 -11.25 0.43
C HIS A 29 -9.95 -10.15 -0.08
N ASP A 30 -9.44 -9.00 -0.49
CA ASP A 30 -10.22 -7.92 -1.10
C ASP A 30 -10.39 -8.12 -2.62
N TYR A 31 -9.70 -9.10 -3.20
CA TYR A 31 -9.73 -9.41 -4.63
C TYR A 31 -10.34 -10.77 -4.93
N GLY A 32 -11.02 -10.86 -6.07
CA GLY A 32 -11.71 -12.07 -6.52
C GLY A 32 -12.89 -12.43 -5.62
N VAL A 33 -13.31 -13.68 -5.71
CA VAL A 33 -14.43 -14.19 -4.92
C VAL A 33 -14.02 -14.54 -3.49
N ARG A 34 -12.81 -15.08 -3.30
CA ARG A 34 -12.33 -15.57 -2.01
C ARG A 34 -10.94 -15.06 -1.64
N ASN A 35 -9.99 -15.16 -2.57
CA ASN A 35 -8.58 -15.02 -2.23
C ASN A 35 -7.72 -14.72 -3.47
N ALA A 36 -7.86 -13.53 -4.02
CA ALA A 36 -7.08 -13.04 -5.15
C ALA A 36 -7.04 -14.01 -6.37
N GLU A 37 -8.19 -14.61 -6.70
CA GLU A 37 -8.34 -15.40 -7.92
C GLU A 37 -8.20 -14.55 -9.18
N ASP A 38 -8.58 -13.29 -9.08
CA ASP A 38 -8.46 -12.27 -10.13
C ASP A 38 -8.32 -10.88 -9.49
N ARG A 39 -8.33 -9.81 -10.31
CA ARG A 39 -8.21 -8.43 -9.87
C ARG A 39 -9.54 -7.69 -9.73
N THR A 40 -10.67 -8.40 -9.71
CA THR A 40 -11.95 -7.78 -9.38
C THR A 40 -12.05 -7.49 -7.89
N THR A 41 -12.60 -6.33 -7.54
CA THR A 41 -12.79 -5.94 -6.15
C THR A 41 -14.03 -5.08 -5.98
N GLN A 42 -14.72 -5.23 -4.87
CA GLN A 42 -15.80 -4.35 -4.42
C GLN A 42 -15.30 -3.20 -3.53
N PHE A 43 -13.98 -3.16 -3.25
CA PHE A 43 -13.37 -2.15 -2.37
C PHE A 43 -13.79 -0.72 -2.77
N ASN A 44 -13.73 -0.41 -4.06
CA ASN A 44 -14.01 0.95 -4.54
C ASN A 44 -15.49 1.36 -4.46
N ASP A 45 -16.41 0.39 -4.40
CA ASP A 45 -17.84 0.64 -4.20
C ASP A 45 -18.13 0.99 -2.74
N HIS A 46 -17.39 0.39 -1.81
CA HIS A 46 -17.54 0.63 -0.38
C HIS A 46 -16.70 1.79 0.14
N PHE A 47 -15.53 2.02 -0.45
CA PHE A 47 -14.58 3.08 -0.08
C PHE A 47 -14.23 3.95 -1.30
N PRO A 48 -15.21 4.72 -1.81
CA PRO A 48 -14.96 5.69 -2.86
C PRO A 48 -14.06 6.83 -2.34
N LEU A 49 -13.48 7.62 -3.23
CA LEU A 49 -12.66 8.79 -2.86
C LEU A 49 -13.35 9.76 -1.88
N THR A 50 -14.68 9.75 -1.87
CA THR A 50 -15.49 10.63 -1.01
C THR A 50 -15.91 9.99 0.32
N HIS A 51 -15.41 8.80 0.67
CA HIS A 51 -15.84 8.09 1.88
C HIS A 51 -15.53 8.84 3.17
N ASN A 52 -14.40 9.55 3.23
CA ASN A 52 -13.96 10.33 4.39
C ASN A 52 -13.46 11.71 3.93
N PRO A 53 -14.12 12.81 4.31
CA PRO A 53 -13.78 14.16 3.84
C PRO A 53 -12.39 14.61 4.30
N LEU A 54 -11.85 14.08 5.41
CA LEU A 54 -10.50 14.38 5.85
C LEU A 54 -9.43 13.62 5.05
N THR A 55 -9.81 12.53 4.39
CA THR A 55 -8.93 11.83 3.44
C THR A 55 -9.02 12.45 2.06
N CYS A 56 -10.22 12.51 1.47
CA CYS A 56 -10.44 13.08 0.15
C CYS A 56 -11.85 13.68 0.07
N ASP A 57 -11.94 15.00 0.13
CA ASP A 57 -13.21 15.73 0.13
C ASP A 57 -13.64 16.20 -1.27
N GLY A 58 -12.80 15.99 -2.29
CA GLY A 58 -13.01 16.50 -3.64
C GLY A 58 -12.81 18.02 -3.77
N GLN A 59 -12.54 18.72 -2.67
CA GLN A 59 -12.29 20.17 -2.62
C GLN A 59 -10.82 20.52 -2.36
N GLY A 60 -9.96 19.50 -2.16
CA GLY A 60 -8.52 19.67 -1.88
C GLY A 60 -8.18 19.95 -0.41
N GLY A 61 -9.15 19.79 0.50
CA GLY A 61 -8.93 19.95 1.94
C GLY A 61 -8.44 18.72 2.68
N GLY A 62 -8.60 17.52 2.07
CA GLY A 62 -8.14 16.25 2.62
C GLY A 62 -6.64 16.01 2.43
N ILE A 63 -6.16 14.91 2.95
CA ILE A 63 -4.75 14.49 2.81
C ILE A 63 -4.44 13.80 1.48
N PHE A 64 -5.46 13.36 0.73
CA PHE A 64 -5.30 12.69 -0.56
C PHE A 64 -4.59 13.60 -1.56
N LEU A 65 -3.56 13.08 -2.20
CA LEU A 65 -2.81 13.80 -3.22
C LEU A 65 -3.26 13.40 -4.63
N GLU A 66 -3.08 12.12 -4.96
CA GLU A 66 -3.44 11.55 -6.26
C GLU A 66 -3.35 10.02 -6.22
N GLY A 67 -3.86 9.37 -7.26
CA GLY A 67 -3.66 7.97 -7.58
C GLY A 67 -3.36 7.81 -9.06
N PRO A 68 -2.80 6.68 -9.49
CA PRO A 68 -2.63 6.38 -10.90
C PRO A 68 -4.01 6.14 -11.52
N ALA A 69 -4.16 6.50 -12.79
CA ALA A 69 -5.32 6.08 -13.55
C ALA A 69 -5.32 4.55 -13.69
N THR A 70 -6.40 3.90 -13.31
CA THR A 70 -6.61 2.48 -13.57
C THR A 70 -6.85 2.23 -15.06
N ARG A 71 -6.96 0.96 -15.48
CA ARG A 71 -7.29 0.61 -16.88
C ARG A 71 -8.56 1.29 -17.38
N ASP A 72 -9.48 1.61 -16.48
CA ASP A 72 -10.76 2.28 -16.81
C ASP A 72 -10.68 3.81 -16.70
N GLY A 73 -9.48 4.37 -16.56
CA GLY A 73 -9.27 5.81 -16.41
C GLY A 73 -9.72 6.39 -15.07
N LYS A 74 -10.09 5.54 -14.11
CA LYS A 74 -10.56 5.97 -12.79
C LYS A 74 -9.41 5.99 -11.78
N VAL A 75 -9.40 6.97 -10.91
CA VAL A 75 -8.57 7.00 -9.72
C VAL A 75 -9.32 6.34 -8.59
N THR A 76 -8.63 5.46 -7.85
CA THR A 76 -9.19 4.71 -6.71
C THR A 76 -8.24 4.76 -5.52
N LEU A 77 -8.71 4.30 -4.35
CA LEU A 77 -7.86 4.21 -3.16
C LEU A 77 -7.03 2.92 -3.07
N GLU A 78 -7.12 2.01 -4.07
CA GLU A 78 -6.28 0.82 -4.13
C GLU A 78 -4.79 1.17 -4.28
N ASN A 79 -4.52 2.21 -5.08
CA ASN A 79 -3.20 2.82 -5.22
C ASN A 79 -3.36 4.31 -5.02
N ALA A 80 -2.80 4.86 -3.95
CA ALA A 80 -3.03 6.25 -3.61
C ALA A 80 -1.85 6.87 -2.87
N ALA A 81 -1.61 8.14 -3.09
CA ALA A 81 -0.63 8.95 -2.39
C ALA A 81 -1.32 10.01 -1.53
N TYR A 82 -0.74 10.28 -0.38
CA TYR A 82 -1.27 11.20 0.61
C TYR A 82 -0.17 12.09 1.17
N VAL A 83 -0.50 13.33 1.48
CA VAL A 83 0.40 14.27 2.15
C VAL A 83 -0.21 14.69 3.47
N VAL A 84 0.49 14.40 4.57
CA VAL A 84 0.08 14.83 5.90
C VAL A 84 1.02 15.93 6.38
N LYS A 85 0.48 17.10 6.66
CA LYS A 85 1.21 18.21 7.26
C LYS A 85 1.37 17.97 8.76
N VAL A 86 2.61 17.98 9.25
CA VAL A 86 2.93 17.81 10.67
C VAL A 86 3.40 19.13 11.22
N PRO A 87 2.61 19.81 12.09
CA PRO A 87 3.01 21.08 12.69
C PRO A 87 4.34 20.95 13.46
N GLY A 88 5.32 21.79 13.10
CA GLY A 88 6.64 21.77 13.74
C GLY A 88 7.52 20.56 13.43
N GLY A 89 7.07 19.65 12.56
CA GLY A 89 7.79 18.44 12.18
C GLY A 89 7.97 18.29 10.66
N ARG A 90 8.48 17.13 10.26
CA ARG A 90 8.57 16.77 8.84
C ARG A 90 7.22 16.29 8.34
N ASN A 91 6.77 16.82 7.23
CA ASN A 91 5.57 16.33 6.58
C ASN A 91 5.74 14.86 6.14
N LEU A 92 4.63 14.12 6.09
CA LEU A 92 4.61 12.74 5.65
C LEU A 92 4.16 12.68 4.19
N LEU A 93 4.80 11.81 3.44
CA LEU A 93 4.32 11.34 2.14
C LEU A 93 4.01 9.86 2.29
N ILE A 94 2.74 9.51 2.30
CA ILE A 94 2.29 8.11 2.42
C ILE A 94 1.86 7.65 1.04
N VAL A 95 2.38 6.50 0.60
CA VAL A 95 1.95 5.83 -0.62
C VAL A 95 1.40 4.46 -0.23
N SER A 96 0.16 4.21 -0.57
CA SER A 96 -0.49 2.91 -0.42
C SER A 96 -0.53 2.21 -1.78
N LEU A 97 -0.23 0.92 -1.81
CA LEU A 97 -0.27 0.10 -3.02
C LEU A 97 -1.23 -1.08 -2.86
N GLU A 98 -1.81 -1.50 -3.98
CA GLU A 98 -2.68 -2.65 -4.10
C GLU A 98 -1.99 -3.95 -3.65
N TRP A 99 -2.75 -4.98 -3.31
CA TRP A 99 -2.24 -6.33 -3.06
C TRP A 99 -1.41 -6.85 -4.24
N GLY A 100 -0.21 -7.37 -3.94
CA GLY A 100 0.72 -7.82 -4.98
C GLY A 100 0.85 -6.78 -6.08
N PRO A 101 1.44 -5.60 -5.81
CA PRO A 101 1.34 -4.44 -6.69
C PRO A 101 1.92 -4.73 -8.06
N ARG A 102 1.19 -4.31 -9.09
CA ARG A 102 1.59 -4.45 -10.47
C ARG A 102 2.67 -3.42 -10.84
N ARG A 103 3.42 -3.72 -11.87
CA ARG A 103 4.53 -2.87 -12.33
C ARG A 103 4.15 -1.40 -12.48
N PHE A 104 3.00 -1.10 -13.11
CA PHE A 104 2.57 0.29 -13.30
C PHE A 104 2.38 1.06 -11.98
N ALA A 105 1.89 0.37 -10.94
CA ALA A 105 1.68 0.97 -9.63
C ALA A 105 3.01 1.24 -8.91
N VAL A 106 3.98 0.32 -9.05
CA VAL A 106 5.34 0.49 -8.49
C VAL A 106 6.08 1.62 -9.22
N GLU A 107 5.98 1.70 -10.54
CA GLU A 107 6.59 2.78 -11.35
C GLU A 107 5.98 4.13 -10.98
N TRP A 108 4.65 4.22 -10.88
CA TRP A 108 3.96 5.42 -10.41
C TRP A 108 4.41 5.82 -8.99
N ALA A 109 4.51 4.88 -8.06
CA ALA A 109 4.99 5.17 -6.71
C ALA A 109 6.40 5.76 -6.71
N ARG A 110 7.32 5.23 -7.54
CA ARG A 110 8.66 5.78 -7.72
C ARG A 110 8.63 7.23 -8.21
N GLU A 111 7.78 7.53 -9.18
CA GLU A 111 7.62 8.89 -9.70
C GLU A 111 7.11 9.85 -8.61
N ILE A 112 6.16 9.41 -7.79
CA ILE A 112 5.64 10.19 -6.66
C ILE A 112 6.76 10.53 -5.69
N PHE A 113 7.48 9.52 -5.19
CA PHE A 113 8.57 9.73 -4.22
C PHE A 113 9.73 10.56 -4.78
N ALA A 114 10.00 10.49 -6.09
CA ALA A 114 11.10 11.18 -6.75
C ALA A 114 10.81 12.68 -6.99
N ARG A 115 9.58 13.15 -6.79
CA ARG A 115 9.25 14.57 -7.03
C ARG A 115 10.04 15.50 -6.11
N PRO A 116 10.72 16.52 -6.63
CA PRO A 116 11.59 17.41 -5.83
C PRO A 116 10.89 18.03 -4.62
N ARG A 117 9.59 18.33 -4.73
CA ARG A 117 8.78 18.88 -3.64
C ARG A 117 8.65 17.95 -2.42
N PHE A 118 8.91 16.64 -2.59
CA PHE A 118 8.79 15.64 -1.52
C PHE A 118 10.11 15.15 -0.97
N ARG A 119 11.24 15.65 -1.45
CA ARG A 119 12.58 15.19 -1.03
C ARG A 119 12.80 15.23 0.50
N ASP A 120 12.18 16.22 1.17
CA ASP A 120 12.31 16.43 2.61
C ASP A 120 11.15 15.83 3.43
N HIS A 121 10.16 15.19 2.76
CA HIS A 121 9.10 14.47 3.44
C HIS A 121 9.63 13.16 4.00
N LEU A 122 9.03 12.70 5.09
CA LEU A 122 9.21 11.32 5.57
C LEU A 122 8.28 10.42 4.75
N GLY A 123 8.88 9.62 3.87
CA GLY A 123 8.16 8.69 3.01
C GLY A 123 7.77 7.43 3.76
N ILE A 124 6.52 7.03 3.61
CA ILE A 124 5.93 5.80 4.17
C ILE A 124 5.30 5.02 3.02
N LEU A 125 5.66 3.74 2.91
CA LEU A 125 4.96 2.78 2.07
C LEU A 125 3.98 1.98 2.94
N LEU A 126 2.71 1.97 2.57
CA LEU A 126 1.70 1.11 3.16
C LEU A 126 1.35 0.01 2.14
N ILE A 127 1.53 -1.23 2.54
CA ILE A 127 1.34 -2.41 1.69
C ILE A 127 0.83 -3.58 2.53
N HIS A 128 0.02 -4.48 1.95
CA HIS A 128 -0.54 -5.60 2.71
C HIS A 128 0.49 -6.65 3.06
N ASP A 129 1.34 -7.06 2.11
CA ASP A 129 2.38 -8.07 2.31
C ASP A 129 3.76 -7.52 1.93
N TYR A 130 4.73 -7.73 2.83
CA TYR A 130 6.11 -7.30 2.58
C TYR A 130 7.12 -8.07 3.43
N LEU A 131 6.92 -8.13 4.76
CA LEU A 131 7.83 -8.74 5.71
C LEU A 131 7.19 -9.97 6.37
N LEU A 132 7.94 -11.06 6.42
CA LEU A 132 7.57 -12.27 7.12
C LEU A 132 7.84 -12.16 8.63
N PRO A 133 7.17 -12.95 9.49
CA PRO A 133 7.49 -13.00 10.92
C PRO A 133 8.94 -13.37 11.24
N SER A 134 9.66 -13.98 10.28
CA SER A 134 11.09 -14.28 10.37
C SER A 134 12.01 -13.06 10.19
N ASN A 135 11.48 -11.87 9.98
CA ASN A 135 12.19 -10.65 9.59
C ASN A 135 12.84 -10.70 8.19
N GLN A 136 12.49 -11.70 7.38
CA GLN A 136 12.86 -11.73 5.97
C GLN A 136 11.77 -11.06 5.13
N ARG A 137 12.15 -10.37 4.06
CA ARG A 137 11.17 -9.91 3.07
C ARG A 137 10.58 -11.12 2.35
N ASP A 138 9.30 -11.09 2.06
CA ASP A 138 8.68 -12.15 1.29
C ASP A 138 9.37 -12.23 -0.08
N GLY A 139 9.71 -13.45 -0.51
CA GLY A 139 10.48 -13.71 -1.72
C GLY A 139 11.99 -13.58 -1.59
N GLN A 140 12.54 -13.14 -0.45
CA GLN A 140 14.00 -12.96 -0.26
C GLN A 140 14.81 -14.27 -0.41
N ASP A 141 14.22 -15.39 -0.04
CA ASP A 141 14.83 -16.73 -0.21
C ASP A 141 14.65 -17.31 -1.63
N GLY A 142 14.00 -16.56 -2.53
CA GLY A 142 13.65 -17.01 -3.89
C GLY A 142 12.42 -17.91 -3.96
N ASN A 143 11.78 -18.23 -2.83
CA ASN A 143 10.62 -19.13 -2.78
C ASN A 143 9.29 -18.38 -3.05
N ARG A 144 9.05 -18.06 -4.31
CA ARG A 144 7.80 -17.43 -4.78
C ARG A 144 6.60 -18.38 -4.84
N LYS A 145 6.81 -19.67 -4.56
CA LYS A 145 5.74 -20.67 -4.51
C LYS A 145 5.22 -20.91 -3.09
N ARG A 146 5.68 -20.17 -2.12
CA ARG A 146 5.17 -20.22 -0.74
C ARG A 146 3.71 -19.76 -0.71
N PRO A 147 2.79 -20.52 -0.09
CA PRO A 147 1.45 -20.05 0.19
C PRO A 147 1.51 -18.69 0.93
N GLY A 148 0.78 -17.71 0.47
CA GLY A 148 0.83 -16.35 1.00
C GLY A 148 1.63 -15.38 0.14
N ASN A 149 2.71 -15.82 -0.54
CA ASN A 149 3.46 -14.94 -1.45
C ASN A 149 2.57 -14.47 -2.62
N PRO A 150 2.60 -13.17 -3.01
CA PRO A 150 1.78 -12.64 -4.11
C PRO A 150 1.90 -13.43 -5.43
N HIS A 151 3.06 -14.00 -5.74
CA HIS A 151 3.27 -14.81 -6.95
C HIS A 151 2.61 -16.19 -6.90
N TRP A 152 2.27 -16.67 -5.70
CA TRP A 152 1.57 -17.97 -5.55
C TRP A 152 0.10 -17.88 -5.96
N TYR A 153 -0.52 -16.71 -5.86
CA TYR A 153 -1.92 -16.50 -6.22
C TYR A 153 -2.12 -16.43 -7.74
N LYS A 154 -3.35 -16.67 -8.18
CA LYS A 154 -3.69 -16.59 -9.61
C LYS A 154 -3.42 -15.19 -10.20
N THR A 155 -3.62 -14.15 -9.41
CA THR A 155 -3.27 -12.77 -9.79
C THR A 155 -1.79 -12.60 -10.08
N GLY A 156 -0.94 -13.34 -9.39
CA GLY A 156 0.52 -13.33 -9.57
C GLY A 156 0.99 -14.02 -10.85
N LEU A 157 0.18 -14.92 -11.41
CA LEU A 157 0.52 -15.64 -12.64
C LEU A 157 0.59 -14.74 -13.89
N ALA A 158 0.08 -13.52 -13.81
CA ALA A 158 0.19 -12.53 -14.89
C ALA A 158 1.63 -11.98 -15.06
N GLY A 159 2.54 -12.24 -14.13
CA GLY A 159 3.96 -11.96 -14.27
C GLY A 159 4.40 -10.52 -14.03
N ASP A 160 3.51 -9.62 -13.60
CA ASP A 160 3.82 -8.22 -13.30
C ASP A 160 3.68 -7.86 -11.80
N THR A 161 3.39 -8.85 -10.97
CA THR A 161 3.21 -8.74 -9.52
C THR A 161 4.58 -8.61 -8.81
N HIS A 162 4.60 -7.87 -7.71
CA HIS A 162 5.78 -7.71 -6.86
C HIS A 162 5.49 -8.28 -5.46
N ASP A 163 6.43 -9.05 -4.92
CA ASP A 163 6.50 -9.43 -3.51
C ASP A 163 7.37 -8.47 -2.70
N GLY A 164 7.63 -8.77 -1.44
CA GLY A 164 8.42 -7.90 -0.56
C GLY A 164 9.85 -7.65 -1.04
N GLU A 165 10.53 -8.68 -1.56
CA GLU A 165 11.90 -8.52 -2.08
C GLU A 165 11.91 -7.79 -3.44
N ASP A 166 10.91 -8.02 -4.29
CA ASP A 166 10.74 -7.26 -5.52
C ASP A 166 10.52 -5.77 -5.23
N LEU A 167 9.67 -5.45 -4.24
CA LEU A 167 9.41 -4.06 -3.82
C LEU A 167 10.65 -3.41 -3.22
N TRP A 168 11.43 -4.14 -2.42
CA TRP A 168 12.72 -3.63 -1.93
C TRP A 168 13.62 -3.22 -3.08
N ASN A 169 13.79 -4.11 -4.05
CA ASN A 169 14.71 -3.89 -5.17
C ASN A 169 14.18 -2.87 -6.20
N ALA A 170 12.87 -2.83 -6.45
CA ALA A 170 12.27 -1.95 -7.45
C ALA A 170 11.98 -0.54 -6.93
N LEU A 171 11.64 -0.40 -5.65
CA LEU A 171 11.12 0.84 -5.08
C LEU A 171 11.89 1.28 -3.82
N VAL A 172 11.86 0.47 -2.75
CA VAL A 172 12.18 0.94 -1.40
C VAL A 172 13.64 1.35 -1.27
N ARG A 173 14.59 0.47 -1.64
CA ARG A 173 16.02 0.78 -1.53
C ARG A 173 16.46 1.95 -2.43
N LYS A 174 15.76 2.19 -3.53
CA LYS A 174 16.08 3.24 -4.51
C LYS A 174 15.47 4.60 -4.18
N THR A 175 14.71 4.70 -3.09
CA THR A 175 13.92 5.89 -2.72
C THR A 175 14.54 6.58 -1.50
N PRO A 176 15.29 7.67 -1.65
CA PRO A 176 16.07 8.27 -0.55
C PRO A 176 15.25 8.81 0.62
N ASN A 177 14.02 9.24 0.37
CA ASN A 177 13.11 9.80 1.37
C ASN A 177 12.13 8.75 1.96
N LEU A 178 12.06 7.52 1.43
CA LEU A 178 11.26 6.45 2.00
C LEU A 178 11.98 5.87 3.22
N ARG A 179 11.33 5.90 4.38
CA ARG A 179 11.94 5.58 5.66
C ARG A 179 11.17 4.54 6.47
N LEU A 180 9.94 4.23 6.07
CA LEU A 180 9.10 3.29 6.78
C LEU A 180 8.26 2.48 5.79
N VAL A 181 8.19 1.16 6.01
CA VAL A 181 7.25 0.27 5.36
C VAL A 181 6.34 -0.30 6.44
N LEU A 182 5.04 -0.15 6.28
CA LEU A 182 4.02 -0.73 7.14
C LEU A 182 3.31 -1.84 6.38
N ASN A 183 3.25 -3.02 6.98
CA ASN A 183 2.65 -4.20 6.36
C ASN A 183 2.00 -5.13 7.39
N GLY A 184 1.30 -6.16 6.90
CA GLY A 184 0.63 -7.19 7.69
C GLY A 184 0.67 -8.53 6.97
N HIS A 185 -0.50 -9.11 6.65
CA HIS A 185 -0.74 -10.35 5.93
C HIS A 185 -0.39 -11.63 6.71
N GLU A 186 0.86 -11.77 7.10
CA GLU A 186 1.36 -12.99 7.73
C GLU A 186 0.96 -13.05 9.21
N MET A 187 0.22 -14.09 9.55
CA MET A 187 -0.13 -14.37 10.95
C MET A 187 0.96 -15.21 11.60
N GLY A 188 1.48 -14.72 12.70
CA GLY A 188 2.49 -15.42 13.49
C GLY A 188 2.44 -15.02 14.96
N ALA A 189 3.25 -15.70 15.78
CA ALA A 189 3.38 -15.39 17.20
C ALA A 189 4.14 -14.08 17.45
N HIS A 190 4.78 -13.52 16.43
CA HIS A 190 5.67 -12.37 16.53
C HIS A 190 5.36 -11.33 15.46
N VAL A 191 5.64 -10.08 15.80
CA VAL A 191 5.68 -8.97 14.84
C VAL A 191 7.05 -8.98 14.18
N GLY A 192 7.09 -8.98 12.84
CA GLY A 192 8.32 -8.82 12.09
C GLY A 192 8.83 -7.38 12.20
N TYR A 193 10.14 -7.25 12.35
CA TYR A 193 10.82 -5.96 12.28
C TYR A 193 12.19 -6.13 11.63
N ARG A 194 12.49 -5.24 10.71
CA ARG A 194 13.77 -5.20 10.02
C ARG A 194 14.20 -3.77 9.75
N GLN A 195 15.50 -3.52 9.78
CA GLN A 195 16.11 -2.27 9.34
C GLN A 195 17.21 -2.58 8.34
N ASP A 196 17.15 -1.94 7.19
CA ASP A 196 18.23 -1.94 6.19
C ASP A 196 18.47 -0.50 5.74
N ASP A 197 19.69 -0.24 5.25
CA ASP A 197 19.99 1.05 4.63
C ASP A 197 19.61 1.01 3.14
N ASN A 198 18.96 2.08 2.67
CA ASN A 198 18.69 2.28 1.25
C ASN A 198 19.96 2.69 0.49
N ASP A 199 19.90 2.79 -0.84
CA ASP A 199 21.04 3.13 -1.70
C ASP A 199 21.65 4.53 -1.41
N ALA A 200 20.94 5.38 -0.66
CA ALA A 200 21.44 6.67 -0.18
C ALA A 200 22.04 6.62 1.25
N GLY A 201 22.24 5.42 1.81
CA GLY A 201 22.77 5.20 3.16
C GLY A 201 21.81 5.68 4.26
N LYS A 202 20.51 5.60 4.02
CA LYS A 202 19.49 6.00 4.99
C LYS A 202 18.73 4.78 5.48
N ALA A 203 18.60 4.65 6.80
CA ALA A 203 17.86 3.57 7.42
C ALA A 203 16.38 3.57 6.96
N VAL A 204 15.87 2.40 6.59
CA VAL A 204 14.47 2.12 6.31
C VAL A 204 13.99 1.08 7.32
N HIS A 205 12.96 1.42 8.06
CA HIS A 205 12.30 0.54 9.01
C HIS A 205 11.17 -0.22 8.27
N GLN A 206 11.11 -1.51 8.48
CA GLN A 206 10.21 -2.42 7.77
C GLN A 206 9.48 -3.32 8.77
#